data_5f2e48dd76a74a676bf16768a630badb
#
_entry.id   5f2e48dd76a74a676bf16768a630badb
#
_cell.length_a   1.000
_cell.length_b   1.000
_cell.length_c   1.000
_cell.angle_alpha   90.00
_cell.angle_beta   90.00
_cell.angle_gamma   90.00
#
_symmetry.space_group_name_H-M   'P 1'
#
loop_
_entity.id
_entity.type
_entity.pdbx_description
1 polymer ?
#
loop_
_entity_poly.entity_id
_entity_poly.type
_entity_poly.pdbx_seq_one_letter_code
_entity_poly.pdbx_strand_id
1 'polypeptide(L)'
;MAGMIGHGDSFVLRDPAGIRPAYYYMDDEVVVVASERPVIQTVFNVAFESVHELPPGHAIITKKSGETKINKILEPTVRKACSFERIYFSRGSDAEIYKERKMLGKLIVPEVLKHINNDIKNTVFSFIPNTAETSFFGMVESVEAFLNKAKTEELLEGRRTLSAEKVTQILSQHTRIEKIAIKDVKLRTFITEDSSRDDLVAHVYDITYGVIKKEDNLVIIDDSIVRGTTLKKSILKMLDRLSPKKIVVVSSAPQIRYPDCYGIDMANLEGLVAFRAALALLKDQNKMNLVEEVYAKCKAQENLSDHEVKNFVKEIYAPFTPEQVSAKISELLSATEINAEVVIIFQTIENLHKACPQNLGDWYFTGDYPTDGGNRVVNQAFINFYEGKNERAY
;
A
#
# COMPACT_ATOMS: atom_id res chain seq x y z
N MET A 1 -1.78 -7.65 22.06
CA MET A 1 -1.42 -7.05 23.36
C MET A 1 -0.41 -7.95 24.04
N ALA A 2 0.66 -7.40 24.62
CA ALA A 2 1.61 -8.15 25.43
C ALA A 2 1.68 -7.51 26.82
N GLY A 3 1.85 -8.31 27.87
CA GLY A 3 1.92 -7.81 29.23
C GLY A 3 2.60 -8.77 30.18
N MET A 4 3.06 -8.22 31.31
CA MET A 4 3.60 -8.96 32.43
C MET A 4 2.88 -8.54 33.71
N ILE A 5 2.50 -9.50 34.53
CA ILE A 5 1.82 -9.28 35.81
C ILE A 5 2.88 -9.18 36.92
N GLY A 6 2.64 -8.34 37.92
CA GLY A 6 3.64 -8.03 38.96
C GLY A 6 4.26 -9.21 39.72
N HIS A 7 3.63 -10.38 39.74
CA HIS A 7 4.20 -11.61 40.36
C HIS A 7 5.06 -12.44 39.36
N GLY A 8 5.19 -12.02 38.09
CA GLY A 8 6.12 -12.61 37.12
C GLY A 8 5.47 -13.46 36.00
N ASP A 9 4.15 -13.65 36.02
CA ASP A 9 3.43 -14.25 34.86
C ASP A 9 3.41 -13.27 33.69
N SER A 10 3.55 -13.76 32.46
CA SER A 10 3.47 -12.96 31.23
C SER A 10 2.44 -13.52 30.27
N PHE A 11 1.95 -12.65 29.38
CA PHE A 11 0.98 -13.06 28.37
C PHE A 11 1.14 -12.27 27.08
N VAL A 12 0.77 -12.91 25.97
CA VAL A 12 0.53 -12.24 24.68
C VAL A 12 -0.84 -12.66 24.18
N LEU A 13 -1.73 -11.70 23.97
CA LEU A 13 -3.10 -11.88 23.50
C LEU A 13 -3.26 -11.35 22.07
N ARG A 14 -3.91 -12.12 21.20
CA ARG A 14 -4.36 -11.68 19.90
C ARG A 14 -5.87 -11.43 19.90
N ASP A 15 -6.31 -10.36 19.23
CA ASP A 15 -7.71 -9.99 19.12
C ASP A 15 -8.55 -11.06 18.39
N PRO A 16 -9.89 -11.10 18.59
CA PRO A 16 -10.74 -12.15 18.02
C PRO A 16 -10.88 -12.09 16.48
N ALA A 17 -10.65 -10.94 15.83
CA ALA A 17 -10.68 -10.81 14.39
C ALA A 17 -9.29 -11.04 13.73
N GLY A 18 -8.22 -11.16 14.54
CA GLY A 18 -6.86 -11.37 14.08
C GLY A 18 -6.32 -10.19 13.27
N ILE A 19 -6.67 -8.95 13.66
CA ILE A 19 -6.37 -7.70 12.94
C ILE A 19 -4.88 -7.54 12.67
N ARG A 20 -4.07 -7.63 13.75
CA ARG A 20 -2.61 -7.57 13.63
C ARG A 20 -1.98 -8.95 13.74
N PRO A 21 -0.87 -9.19 13.05
CA PRO A 21 -0.17 -10.47 13.12
C PRO A 21 0.48 -10.69 14.49
N ALA A 22 0.54 -11.93 14.91
CA ALA A 22 1.32 -12.38 16.05
C ALA A 22 1.84 -13.80 15.76
N TYR A 23 3.15 -13.95 15.81
CA TYR A 23 3.84 -15.22 15.57
C TYR A 23 4.59 -15.63 16.81
N TYR A 24 4.75 -16.94 17.03
CA TYR A 24 5.48 -17.47 18.14
C TYR A 24 6.37 -18.65 17.75
N TYR A 25 7.42 -18.83 18.53
CA TYR A 25 8.30 -19.98 18.57
C TYR A 25 8.47 -20.42 20.01
N MET A 26 8.48 -21.73 20.26
CA MET A 26 8.70 -22.29 21.58
C MET A 26 9.59 -23.53 21.47
N ASP A 27 10.55 -23.64 22.38
CA ASP A 27 11.31 -24.84 22.66
C ASP A 27 11.45 -25.05 24.18
N ASP A 28 12.38 -25.92 24.59
CA ASP A 28 12.59 -26.26 26.01
C ASP A 28 13.23 -25.12 26.83
N GLU A 29 13.82 -24.11 26.15
CA GLU A 29 14.56 -23.02 26.78
C GLU A 29 13.84 -21.67 26.69
N VAL A 30 13.15 -21.39 25.58
CA VAL A 30 12.58 -20.07 25.33
C VAL A 30 11.17 -20.11 24.75
N VAL A 31 10.40 -19.06 25.07
CA VAL A 31 9.14 -18.71 24.40
C VAL A 31 9.29 -17.32 23.80
N VAL A 32 9.19 -17.22 22.50
CA VAL A 32 9.36 -15.97 21.76
C VAL A 32 8.07 -15.64 21.03
N VAL A 33 7.62 -14.39 21.14
CA VAL A 33 6.47 -13.88 20.39
C VAL A 33 6.86 -12.55 19.71
N ALA A 34 6.53 -12.42 18.43
CA ALA A 34 6.75 -11.20 17.66
C ALA A 34 5.58 -10.93 16.70
N SER A 35 5.47 -9.71 16.23
CA SER A 35 4.51 -9.35 15.17
C SER A 35 4.90 -9.88 13.79
N GLU A 36 6.15 -10.29 13.61
CA GLU A 36 6.71 -10.70 12.32
C GLU A 36 7.51 -12.01 12.43
N ARG A 37 7.19 -12.98 11.58
CA ARG A 37 7.90 -14.28 11.51
C ARG A 37 9.40 -14.14 11.20
N PRO A 38 9.84 -13.31 10.23
CA PRO A 38 11.26 -13.21 9.88
C PRO A 38 12.15 -12.73 11.02
N VAL A 39 11.60 -11.95 11.97
CA VAL A 39 12.37 -11.51 13.15
C VAL A 39 12.77 -12.71 14.00
N ILE A 40 11.82 -13.62 14.26
CA ILE A 40 12.07 -14.84 15.02
C ILE A 40 13.06 -15.74 14.27
N GLN A 41 12.82 -15.96 12.96
CA GLN A 41 13.69 -16.79 12.13
C GLN A 41 15.14 -16.30 12.13
N THR A 42 15.33 -14.98 11.96
CA THR A 42 16.66 -14.39 11.87
C THR A 42 17.42 -14.46 13.20
N VAL A 43 16.73 -14.17 14.32
CA VAL A 43 17.38 -14.10 15.64
C VAL A 43 17.70 -15.49 16.20
N PHE A 44 16.77 -16.43 16.02
CA PHE A 44 16.90 -17.79 16.58
C PHE A 44 17.38 -18.83 15.56
N ASN A 45 17.59 -18.43 14.30
CA ASN A 45 18.02 -19.31 13.22
C ASN A 45 17.16 -20.57 13.09
N VAL A 46 15.84 -20.39 13.12
CA VAL A 46 14.86 -21.49 13.06
C VAL A 46 14.16 -21.57 11.70
N ALA A 47 13.69 -22.75 11.35
CA ALA A 47 12.98 -23.01 10.09
C ALA A 47 11.63 -22.29 10.08
N PHE A 48 11.10 -22.06 8.86
CA PHE A 48 9.81 -21.43 8.66
C PHE A 48 8.67 -22.18 9.36
N GLU A 49 8.69 -23.48 9.33
CA GLU A 49 7.68 -24.38 9.89
C GLU A 49 7.67 -24.39 11.42
N SER A 50 8.77 -23.96 12.05
CA SER A 50 8.88 -23.89 13.51
C SER A 50 8.23 -22.62 14.10
N VAL A 51 7.93 -21.62 13.26
CA VAL A 51 7.31 -20.37 13.69
C VAL A 51 5.82 -20.37 13.34
N HIS A 52 4.99 -20.39 14.35
CA HIS A 52 3.55 -20.52 14.22
C HIS A 52 2.83 -19.18 14.38
N GLU A 53 1.70 -19.00 13.70
CA GLU A 53 0.81 -17.88 13.93
C GLU A 53 -0.05 -18.14 15.18
N LEU A 54 -0.13 -17.16 16.09
CA LEU A 54 -1.04 -17.23 17.22
C LEU A 54 -2.48 -17.08 16.71
N PRO A 55 -3.38 -18.07 16.96
CA PRO A 55 -4.75 -17.98 16.47
C PRO A 55 -5.49 -16.76 17.02
N PRO A 56 -6.45 -16.18 16.26
CA PRO A 56 -7.32 -15.11 16.75
C PRO A 56 -8.05 -15.53 18.04
N GLY A 57 -8.23 -14.59 18.98
CA GLY A 57 -8.91 -14.83 20.26
C GLY A 57 -8.13 -15.67 21.26
N HIS A 58 -6.86 -16.01 20.97
CA HIS A 58 -6.02 -16.82 21.86
C HIS A 58 -4.94 -15.98 22.54
N ALA A 59 -4.48 -16.49 23.67
CA ALA A 59 -3.32 -15.94 24.40
C ALA A 59 -2.29 -17.02 24.67
N ILE A 60 -1.01 -16.67 24.56
CA ILE A 60 0.10 -17.40 25.16
C ILE A 60 0.26 -16.86 26.56
N ILE A 61 0.20 -17.75 27.54
CA ILE A 61 0.39 -17.41 28.97
C ILE A 61 1.57 -18.21 29.50
N THR A 62 2.59 -17.50 29.95
CA THR A 62 3.78 -18.11 30.57
C THR A 62 3.81 -17.77 32.05
N LYS A 63 3.73 -18.78 32.89
CA LYS A 63 3.82 -18.66 34.33
C LYS A 63 5.23 -18.37 34.78
N LYS A 64 5.41 -17.74 35.96
CA LYS A 64 6.71 -17.55 36.58
C LYS A 64 7.49 -18.87 36.77
N SER A 65 6.78 -20.00 36.85
CA SER A 65 7.38 -21.35 36.92
C SER A 65 8.01 -21.81 35.60
N GLY A 66 7.80 -21.10 34.47
CA GLY A 66 8.16 -21.52 33.12
C GLY A 66 7.07 -22.29 32.39
N GLU A 67 6.00 -22.72 33.06
CA GLU A 67 4.88 -23.39 32.38
C GLU A 67 4.19 -22.46 31.37
N THR A 68 4.13 -22.87 30.10
CA THR A 68 3.52 -22.09 29.03
C THR A 68 2.34 -22.83 28.43
N LYS A 69 1.24 -22.09 28.23
CA LYS A 69 0.01 -22.61 27.58
C LYS A 69 -0.56 -21.62 26.58
N ILE A 70 -1.14 -22.16 25.51
CA ILE A 70 -1.93 -21.39 24.55
C ILE A 70 -3.42 -21.67 24.87
N ASN A 71 -4.13 -20.64 25.28
CA ASN A 71 -5.53 -20.73 25.68
C ASN A 71 -6.41 -19.86 24.80
N LYS A 72 -7.60 -20.38 24.45
CA LYS A 72 -8.64 -19.55 23.88
C LYS A 72 -9.22 -18.67 25.00
N ILE A 73 -9.15 -17.34 24.79
CA ILE A 73 -9.62 -16.34 25.77
C ILE A 73 -10.93 -15.72 25.31
N LEU A 74 -11.05 -15.49 23.99
CA LEU A 74 -12.24 -14.94 23.35
C LEU A 74 -12.66 -15.83 22.19
N GLU A 75 -13.96 -15.87 21.89
CA GLU A 75 -14.43 -16.56 20.68
C GLU A 75 -13.92 -15.82 19.46
N PRO A 76 -13.22 -16.51 18.53
CA PRO A 76 -12.83 -15.92 17.28
C PRO A 76 -14.04 -15.44 16.46
N THR A 77 -13.92 -14.26 15.88
CA THR A 77 -14.90 -13.73 14.93
C THR A 77 -14.46 -14.01 13.50
N VAL A 78 -15.15 -13.43 12.51
CA VAL A 78 -14.69 -13.49 11.11
C VAL A 78 -13.31 -12.87 11.03
N ARG A 79 -12.34 -13.62 10.48
CA ARG A 79 -10.96 -13.15 10.32
C ARG A 79 -10.92 -11.90 9.43
N LYS A 80 -10.36 -10.83 9.95
CA LYS A 80 -10.15 -9.53 9.29
C LYS A 80 -8.70 -9.09 9.45
N ALA A 81 -7.78 -10.00 9.15
CA ALA A 81 -6.35 -9.71 9.18
C ALA A 81 -6.01 -8.60 8.19
N CYS A 82 -5.23 -7.63 8.64
CA CYS A 82 -4.89 -6.41 7.91
C CYS A 82 -4.18 -6.72 6.58
N SER A 83 -4.74 -6.28 5.47
CA SER A 83 -4.11 -6.41 4.15
C SER A 83 -2.93 -5.44 3.97
N PHE A 84 -2.94 -4.29 4.66
CA PHE A 84 -1.85 -3.33 4.57
C PHE A 84 -0.57 -3.82 5.25
N GLU A 85 -0.66 -4.77 6.20
CA GLU A 85 0.49 -5.53 6.70
C GLU A 85 1.24 -6.22 5.55
N ARG A 86 0.51 -6.80 4.61
CA ARG A 86 1.08 -7.53 3.47
C ARG A 86 1.72 -6.58 2.45
N ILE A 87 1.13 -5.39 2.27
CA ILE A 87 1.62 -4.39 1.32
C ILE A 87 2.85 -3.66 1.87
N TYR A 88 2.80 -3.19 3.13
CA TYR A 88 3.75 -2.22 3.64
C TYR A 88 4.35 -2.56 5.01
N PHE A 89 3.53 -2.77 6.08
CA PHE A 89 4.02 -2.77 7.45
C PHE A 89 4.96 -3.91 7.77
N SER A 90 4.61 -5.13 7.38
CA SER A 90 5.43 -6.33 7.65
C SER A 90 6.62 -6.42 6.68
N ARG A 91 7.68 -7.10 7.12
CA ARG A 91 8.90 -7.27 6.33
C ARG A 91 8.67 -8.11 5.09
N GLY A 92 9.17 -7.63 3.95
CA GLY A 92 9.12 -8.34 2.68
C GLY A 92 10.00 -9.60 2.59
N SER A 93 10.81 -9.88 3.63
CA SER A 93 11.61 -11.10 3.74
C SER A 93 10.82 -12.32 4.23
N ASP A 94 9.55 -12.17 4.64
CA ASP A 94 8.64 -13.29 4.87
C ASP A 94 8.30 -13.96 3.53
N ALA A 95 8.40 -15.29 3.46
CA ALA A 95 8.21 -16.05 2.23
C ALA A 95 6.81 -15.90 1.61
N GLU A 96 5.78 -15.73 2.43
CA GLU A 96 4.41 -15.52 1.96
C GLU A 96 4.23 -14.08 1.49
N ILE A 97 4.67 -13.09 2.27
CA ILE A 97 4.60 -11.66 1.92
C ILE A 97 5.38 -11.38 0.63
N TYR A 98 6.54 -12.00 0.45
CA TYR A 98 7.33 -11.89 -0.76
C TYR A 98 6.53 -12.31 -2.00
N LYS A 99 5.86 -13.48 -1.95
CA LYS A 99 5.01 -13.98 -3.04
C LYS A 99 3.81 -13.07 -3.30
N GLU A 100 3.15 -12.59 -2.24
CA GLU A 100 1.99 -11.71 -2.33
C GLU A 100 2.35 -10.35 -2.94
N ARG A 101 3.47 -9.74 -2.52
CA ARG A 101 3.95 -8.48 -3.14
C ARG A 101 4.30 -8.66 -4.61
N LYS A 102 4.95 -9.78 -4.98
CA LYS A 102 5.16 -10.12 -6.40
C LYS A 102 3.84 -10.25 -7.15
N MET A 103 2.83 -10.91 -6.55
CA MET A 103 1.53 -11.06 -7.17
C MET A 103 0.82 -9.70 -7.36
N LEU A 104 0.90 -8.78 -6.40
CA LEU A 104 0.39 -7.41 -6.56
C LEU A 104 1.01 -6.73 -7.78
N GLY A 105 2.33 -6.82 -7.92
CA GLY A 105 3.04 -6.30 -9.10
C GLY A 105 2.60 -6.91 -10.42
N LYS A 106 2.35 -8.23 -10.45
CA LYS A 106 1.83 -8.93 -11.65
C LYS A 106 0.43 -8.48 -12.04
N LEU A 107 -0.45 -8.38 -11.05
CA LEU A 107 -1.88 -8.11 -11.29
C LEU A 107 -2.18 -6.68 -11.76
N ILE A 108 -1.29 -5.71 -11.51
CA ILE A 108 -1.45 -4.33 -11.98
C ILE A 108 -1.03 -4.11 -13.43
N VAL A 109 -0.26 -5.04 -14.03
CA VAL A 109 0.34 -4.87 -15.37
C VAL A 109 -0.67 -4.60 -16.48
N PRO A 110 -1.85 -5.24 -16.55
CA PRO A 110 -2.82 -4.93 -17.60
C PRO A 110 -3.21 -3.44 -17.66
N GLU A 111 -3.38 -2.81 -16.48
CA GLU A 111 -3.69 -1.38 -16.42
C GLU A 111 -2.47 -0.52 -16.80
N VAL A 112 -1.27 -0.92 -16.40
CA VAL A 112 -0.03 -0.23 -16.82
C VAL A 112 0.11 -0.26 -18.34
N LEU A 113 -0.03 -1.43 -18.98
CA LEU A 113 0.09 -1.60 -20.42
C LEU A 113 -0.92 -0.73 -21.18
N LYS A 114 -2.15 -0.62 -20.71
CA LYS A 114 -3.17 0.27 -21.26
C LYS A 114 -2.72 1.73 -21.25
N HIS A 115 -2.15 2.21 -20.16
CA HIS A 115 -1.72 3.62 -20.04
C HIS A 115 -0.47 3.96 -20.85
N ILE A 116 0.37 2.98 -21.19
CA ILE A 116 1.51 3.15 -22.12
C ILE A 116 1.17 2.71 -23.55
N ASN A 117 -0.11 2.42 -23.87
CA ASN A 117 -0.56 1.94 -25.18
C ASN A 117 0.22 0.71 -25.68
N ASN A 118 0.60 -0.21 -24.78
CA ASN A 118 1.45 -1.38 -25.04
C ASN A 118 2.85 -1.05 -25.60
N ASP A 119 3.30 0.19 -25.53
CA ASP A 119 4.61 0.62 -26.05
C ASP A 119 5.72 0.28 -25.05
N ILE A 120 6.03 -1.01 -24.93
CA ILE A 120 7.13 -1.49 -24.04
C ILE A 120 8.49 -1.02 -24.54
N LYS A 121 8.67 -0.89 -25.86
CA LYS A 121 9.95 -0.48 -26.47
C LYS A 121 10.41 0.90 -26.01
N ASN A 122 9.50 1.86 -25.94
CA ASN A 122 9.78 3.23 -25.48
C ASN A 122 9.30 3.44 -24.05
N THR A 123 9.40 2.40 -23.21
CA THR A 123 9.02 2.49 -21.79
C THR A 123 10.17 1.99 -20.92
N VAL A 124 10.52 2.78 -19.92
CA VAL A 124 11.45 2.40 -18.86
C VAL A 124 10.65 2.09 -17.59
N PHE A 125 10.94 0.95 -16.98
CA PHE A 125 10.31 0.49 -15.74
C PHE A 125 11.27 0.66 -14.57
N SER A 126 10.78 1.20 -13.46
CA SER A 126 11.54 1.46 -12.24
C SER A 126 10.65 1.35 -11.00
N PHE A 127 11.22 1.58 -9.83
CA PHE A 127 10.51 1.56 -8.55
C PHE A 127 11.02 2.62 -7.59
N ILE A 128 10.20 2.99 -6.60
CA ILE A 128 10.61 3.80 -5.47
C ILE A 128 11.17 2.89 -4.36
N PRO A 129 12.45 3.02 -3.98
CA PRO A 129 13.02 2.20 -2.91
C PRO A 129 12.36 2.52 -1.54
N ASN A 130 12.19 1.53 -0.61
CA ASN A 130 12.69 0.16 -0.74
C ASN A 130 11.55 -0.86 -0.86
N THR A 131 10.37 -0.60 -0.25
CA THR A 131 9.28 -1.58 -0.07
C THR A 131 8.67 -2.04 -1.40
N ALA A 132 8.61 -1.16 -2.38
CA ALA A 132 8.05 -1.45 -3.71
C ALA A 132 8.88 -2.43 -4.55
N GLU A 133 10.14 -2.68 -4.20
CA GLU A 133 11.07 -3.50 -5.02
C GLU A 133 10.52 -4.89 -5.32
N THR A 134 9.91 -5.55 -4.33
CA THR A 134 9.34 -6.89 -4.54
C THR A 134 8.16 -6.88 -5.50
N SER A 135 7.28 -5.89 -5.41
CA SER A 135 6.17 -5.70 -6.35
C SER A 135 6.69 -5.36 -7.75
N PHE A 136 7.77 -4.59 -7.85
CA PHE A 136 8.44 -4.29 -9.11
C PHE A 136 8.93 -5.56 -9.81
N PHE A 137 9.58 -6.51 -9.11
CA PHE A 137 9.96 -7.78 -9.72
C PHE A 137 8.75 -8.54 -10.29
N GLY A 138 7.62 -8.55 -9.58
CA GLY A 138 6.39 -9.13 -10.09
C GLY A 138 5.85 -8.44 -11.34
N MET A 139 5.90 -7.11 -11.39
CA MET A 139 5.51 -6.32 -12.55
C MET A 139 6.41 -6.64 -13.75
N VAL A 140 7.73 -6.65 -13.57
CA VAL A 140 8.70 -7.00 -14.64
C VAL A 140 8.43 -8.38 -15.19
N GLU A 141 8.27 -9.41 -14.34
CA GLU A 141 7.95 -10.78 -14.79
C GLU A 141 6.69 -10.82 -15.67
N SER A 142 5.66 -10.04 -15.33
CA SER A 142 4.41 -10.00 -16.09
C SER A 142 4.55 -9.22 -17.42
N VAL A 143 5.32 -8.13 -17.43
CA VAL A 143 5.62 -7.37 -18.66
C VAL A 143 6.47 -8.22 -19.63
N GLU A 144 7.49 -8.94 -19.12
CA GLU A 144 8.29 -9.87 -19.93
C GLU A 144 7.45 -11.02 -20.49
N ALA A 145 6.53 -11.57 -19.71
CA ALA A 145 5.60 -12.59 -20.20
C ALA A 145 4.72 -12.07 -21.35
N PHE A 146 4.20 -10.84 -21.22
CA PHE A 146 3.44 -10.18 -22.27
C PHE A 146 4.29 -9.96 -23.54
N LEU A 147 5.51 -9.44 -23.39
CA LEU A 147 6.45 -9.20 -24.48
C LEU A 147 6.81 -10.52 -25.19
N ASN A 148 7.07 -11.59 -24.43
CA ASN A 148 7.39 -12.89 -24.99
C ASN A 148 6.21 -13.51 -25.76
N LYS A 149 4.98 -13.27 -25.31
CA LYS A 149 3.78 -13.66 -26.07
C LYS A 149 3.73 -12.91 -27.42
N ALA A 150 3.92 -11.59 -27.42
CA ALA A 150 3.93 -10.78 -28.63
C ALA A 150 5.03 -11.23 -29.63
N LYS A 151 6.27 -11.47 -29.12
CA LYS A 151 7.37 -12.05 -29.94
C LYS A 151 6.99 -13.38 -30.57
N THR A 152 6.36 -14.26 -29.78
CA THR A 152 5.95 -15.58 -30.25
C THR A 152 4.91 -15.45 -31.38
N GLU A 153 3.93 -14.58 -31.24
CA GLU A 153 2.93 -14.30 -32.25
C GLU A 153 3.59 -13.75 -33.53
N GLU A 154 4.46 -12.74 -33.44
CA GLU A 154 5.21 -12.19 -34.59
C GLU A 154 6.06 -13.24 -35.32
N LEU A 155 6.77 -14.11 -34.56
CA LEU A 155 7.56 -15.18 -35.14
C LEU A 155 6.71 -16.25 -35.84
N LEU A 156 5.56 -16.61 -35.28
CA LEU A 156 4.65 -17.60 -35.87
C LEU A 156 3.98 -17.09 -37.15
N GLU A 157 3.56 -15.84 -37.17
CA GLU A 157 2.96 -15.18 -38.35
C GLU A 157 3.98 -15.09 -39.48
N GLY A 158 5.22 -14.68 -39.18
CA GLY A 158 6.29 -14.47 -40.16
C GLY A 158 7.12 -15.72 -40.51
N ARG A 159 6.86 -16.87 -39.91
CA ARG A 159 7.76 -18.09 -39.95
C ARG A 159 8.28 -18.51 -41.31
N ARG A 160 7.60 -18.14 -42.42
CA ARG A 160 8.01 -18.49 -43.79
C ARG A 160 8.76 -17.38 -44.52
N THR A 161 8.82 -16.17 -43.96
CA THR A 161 9.32 -14.96 -44.63
C THR A 161 10.37 -14.20 -43.84
N LEU A 162 10.55 -14.52 -42.55
CA LEU A 162 11.50 -13.84 -41.68
C LEU A 162 12.95 -14.24 -42.01
N SER A 163 13.83 -13.25 -42.21
CA SER A 163 15.26 -13.48 -42.26
C SER A 163 15.84 -13.77 -40.86
N ALA A 164 17.03 -14.32 -40.80
CA ALA A 164 17.74 -14.60 -39.56
C ALA A 164 17.97 -13.31 -38.73
N GLU A 165 18.29 -12.20 -39.42
CA GLU A 165 18.46 -10.87 -38.79
C GLU A 165 17.15 -10.39 -38.14
N LYS A 166 16.02 -10.57 -38.83
CA LYS A 166 14.71 -10.16 -38.29
C LYS A 166 14.31 -11.01 -37.08
N VAL A 167 14.55 -12.32 -37.12
CA VAL A 167 14.35 -13.21 -35.97
C VAL A 167 15.23 -12.76 -34.80
N THR A 168 16.50 -12.49 -35.05
CA THR A 168 17.41 -11.98 -34.00
C THR A 168 16.91 -10.64 -33.42
N GLN A 169 16.43 -9.73 -34.26
CA GLN A 169 15.86 -8.45 -33.82
C GLN A 169 14.62 -8.64 -32.92
N ILE A 170 13.71 -9.55 -33.25
CA ILE A 170 12.54 -9.88 -32.44
C ILE A 170 12.97 -10.45 -31.08
N LEU A 171 13.87 -11.43 -31.09
CA LEU A 171 14.34 -12.10 -29.87
C LEU A 171 15.15 -11.18 -28.96
N SER A 172 15.87 -10.19 -29.51
CA SER A 172 16.67 -9.23 -28.73
C SER A 172 15.84 -8.16 -28.02
N GLN A 173 14.55 -8.07 -28.31
CA GLN A 173 13.68 -7.15 -27.55
C GLN A 173 13.60 -7.58 -26.09
N HIS A 174 13.68 -6.64 -25.17
CA HIS A 174 13.56 -6.86 -23.73
C HIS A 174 12.95 -5.63 -23.04
N THR A 175 12.41 -5.85 -21.86
CA THR A 175 11.91 -4.76 -21.03
C THR A 175 13.08 -3.90 -20.56
N ARG A 176 12.97 -2.57 -20.72
CA ARG A 176 13.97 -1.63 -20.22
C ARG A 176 13.77 -1.39 -18.74
N ILE A 177 14.68 -1.90 -17.94
CA ILE A 177 14.64 -1.83 -16.48
C ILE A 177 15.81 -0.98 -16.02
N GLU A 178 15.50 0.15 -15.32
CA GLU A 178 16.52 1.05 -14.85
C GLU A 178 16.26 1.41 -13.37
N LYS A 179 17.29 1.51 -12.58
CA LYS A 179 17.21 2.03 -11.21
C LYS A 179 17.24 3.55 -11.24
N ILE A 180 16.08 4.16 -11.43
CA ILE A 180 15.96 5.61 -11.57
C ILE A 180 16.10 6.31 -10.22
N ALA A 181 15.35 5.88 -9.19
CA ALA A 181 15.40 6.48 -7.87
C ALA A 181 16.33 5.67 -6.96
N ILE A 182 17.29 6.33 -6.35
CA ILE A 182 18.23 5.75 -5.39
C ILE A 182 18.06 6.49 -4.07
N LYS A 183 17.68 5.76 -3.02
CA LYS A 183 17.53 6.34 -1.68
C LYS A 183 18.89 6.43 -0.99
N ASP A 184 19.32 7.64 -0.62
CA ASP A 184 20.52 7.80 0.19
C ASP A 184 20.25 7.34 1.64
N VAL A 185 20.92 6.26 2.04
CA VAL A 185 20.81 5.64 3.36
C VAL A 185 21.36 6.53 4.48
N LYS A 186 22.21 7.52 4.16
CA LYS A 186 22.86 8.38 5.14
C LYS A 186 21.93 9.49 5.67
N LEU A 187 20.90 9.86 4.93
CA LEU A 187 19.93 10.87 5.35
C LEU A 187 18.78 10.22 6.13
N ARG A 188 18.85 10.30 7.46
CA ARG A 188 17.75 9.88 8.35
C ARG A 188 16.80 11.06 8.56
N THR A 189 15.65 11.04 7.90
CA THR A 189 14.62 12.10 7.97
C THR A 189 13.87 12.16 9.31
N PHE A 190 14.18 11.30 10.27
CA PHE A 190 13.45 11.20 11.54
C PHE A 190 13.88 12.21 12.62
N ILE A 191 14.91 13.02 12.40
CA ILE A 191 15.54 13.85 13.46
C ILE A 191 15.32 15.36 13.23
N THR A 192 14.56 15.78 12.21
CA THR A 192 14.42 17.20 11.86
C THR A 192 13.00 17.72 12.09
N GLU A 193 12.91 18.97 12.58
CA GLU A 193 11.66 19.70 12.78
C GLU A 193 10.90 19.91 11.47
N ASP A 194 9.57 20.02 11.54
CA ASP A 194 8.65 20.01 10.37
C ASP A 194 8.95 21.08 9.30
N SER A 195 9.55 22.20 9.65
CA SER A 195 9.88 23.29 8.70
C SER A 195 11.06 23.00 7.76
N SER A 196 11.97 22.09 8.15
CA SER A 196 13.13 21.67 7.35
C SER A 196 12.91 20.36 6.59
N ARG A 197 11.77 19.70 6.81
CA ARG A 197 11.41 18.41 6.19
C ARG A 197 11.22 18.50 4.68
N ASP A 198 10.67 19.60 4.18
CA ASP A 198 10.40 19.79 2.75
C ASP A 198 11.68 19.90 1.92
N ASP A 199 12.72 20.57 2.44
CA ASP A 199 14.04 20.66 1.79
C ASP A 199 14.85 19.35 1.91
N LEU A 200 14.73 18.66 3.05
CA LEU A 200 15.38 17.35 3.26
C LEU A 200 14.80 16.25 2.38
N VAL A 201 13.50 16.25 2.13
CA VAL A 201 12.85 15.25 1.25
C VAL A 201 13.36 15.41 -0.19
N ALA A 202 13.72 16.61 -0.63
CA ALA A 202 14.32 16.85 -1.95
C ALA A 202 15.71 16.20 -2.09
N HIS A 203 16.39 15.91 -0.99
CA HIS A 203 17.75 15.34 -0.96
C HIS A 203 17.80 13.85 -0.53
N VAL A 204 16.65 13.24 -0.25
CA VAL A 204 16.56 11.81 0.16
C VAL A 204 16.81 10.87 -1.01
N TYR A 205 16.49 11.31 -2.23
CA TYR A 205 16.62 10.50 -3.43
C TYR A 205 17.58 11.13 -4.43
N ASP A 206 18.53 10.33 -4.90
CA ASP A 206 19.29 10.61 -6.11
C ASP A 206 18.59 10.00 -7.32
N ILE A 207 18.88 10.54 -8.52
CA ILE A 207 18.36 10.01 -9.77
C ILE A 207 19.46 9.65 -10.76
N THR A 208 19.21 8.58 -11.51
CA THR A 208 20.11 8.16 -12.58
C THR A 208 19.81 8.93 -13.86
N TYR A 209 20.72 9.80 -14.27
CA TYR A 209 20.61 10.58 -15.49
C TYR A 209 21.08 9.79 -16.73
N GLY A 210 20.61 10.22 -17.92
CA GLY A 210 21.10 9.73 -19.22
C GLY A 210 20.49 8.41 -19.71
N VAL A 211 19.60 7.79 -18.93
CA VAL A 211 18.94 6.51 -19.28
C VAL A 211 17.54 6.69 -19.84
N ILE A 212 16.91 7.85 -19.65
CA ILE A 212 15.59 8.22 -20.17
C ILE A 212 15.73 9.11 -21.39
N LYS A 213 14.97 8.86 -22.44
CA LYS A 213 14.86 9.69 -23.65
C LYS A 213 13.55 10.48 -23.64
N LYS A 214 13.49 11.55 -24.42
CA LYS A 214 12.31 12.43 -24.51
C LYS A 214 11.03 11.73 -25.02
N GLU A 215 11.19 10.70 -25.82
CA GLU A 215 10.09 9.87 -26.32
C GLU A 215 9.62 8.79 -25.35
N ASP A 216 10.39 8.53 -24.27
CA ASP A 216 10.11 7.43 -23.35
C ASP A 216 8.93 7.72 -22.40
N ASN A 217 8.16 6.69 -22.12
CA ASN A 217 7.34 6.62 -20.91
C ASN A 217 8.21 6.13 -19.74
N LEU A 218 8.02 6.72 -18.57
CA LEU A 218 8.62 6.25 -17.32
C LEU A 218 7.54 5.66 -16.43
N VAL A 219 7.54 4.35 -16.25
CA VAL A 219 6.67 3.65 -15.30
C VAL A 219 7.44 3.43 -14.02
N ILE A 220 6.91 3.94 -12.89
CA ILE A 220 7.54 3.81 -11.59
C ILE A 220 6.54 3.29 -10.56
N ILE A 221 6.84 2.14 -9.94
CA ILE A 221 5.96 1.55 -8.93
C ILE A 221 6.38 1.97 -7.52
N ASP A 222 5.38 2.30 -6.70
CA ASP A 222 5.50 2.52 -5.26
C ASP A 222 4.62 1.52 -4.50
N ASP A 223 4.88 1.33 -3.21
CA ASP A 223 4.06 0.44 -2.37
C ASP A 223 2.66 1.03 -2.11
N SER A 224 2.57 2.31 -1.80
CA SER A 224 1.32 3.00 -1.53
C SER A 224 1.43 4.51 -1.64
N ILE A 225 0.33 5.17 -1.99
CA ILE A 225 0.22 6.63 -2.03
C ILE A 225 -0.82 7.06 -1.00
N VAL A 226 -0.35 7.60 0.12
CA VAL A 226 -1.20 8.04 1.24
C VAL A 226 -1.54 9.53 1.12
N ARG A 227 -0.55 10.38 1.37
CA ARG A 227 -0.71 11.86 1.39
C ARG A 227 -0.41 12.50 0.03
N GLY A 228 0.42 11.85 -0.77
CA GLY A 228 0.89 12.35 -2.06
C GLY A 228 1.85 13.56 -1.95
N THR A 229 2.15 14.06 -0.76
CA THR A 229 2.99 15.25 -0.56
C THR A 229 4.42 15.02 -1.05
N THR A 230 5.05 13.92 -0.63
CA THR A 230 6.39 13.52 -1.09
C THR A 230 6.42 13.29 -2.59
N LEU A 231 5.37 12.64 -3.13
CA LEU A 231 5.24 12.39 -4.56
C LEU A 231 5.20 13.72 -5.33
N LYS A 232 4.32 14.66 -4.93
CA LYS A 232 4.15 15.96 -5.59
C LYS A 232 5.37 16.88 -5.44
N LYS A 233 5.86 17.06 -4.21
CA LYS A 233 6.90 18.06 -3.91
C LYS A 233 8.30 17.64 -4.36
N SER A 234 8.58 16.34 -4.37
CA SER A 234 9.93 15.81 -4.61
C SER A 234 9.99 14.84 -5.77
N ILE A 235 9.31 13.70 -5.70
CA ILE A 235 9.53 12.60 -6.63
C ILE A 235 9.14 13.00 -8.06
N LEU A 236 7.96 13.55 -8.29
CA LEU A 236 7.52 13.95 -9.64
C LEU A 236 8.42 15.05 -10.23
N LYS A 237 8.77 16.07 -9.44
CA LYS A 237 9.70 17.13 -9.90
C LYS A 237 11.08 16.59 -10.27
N MET A 238 11.57 15.64 -9.49
CA MET A 238 12.85 14.99 -9.72
C MET A 238 12.81 14.12 -10.99
N LEU A 239 11.74 13.34 -11.19
CA LEU A 239 11.56 12.52 -12.38
C LEU A 239 11.36 13.35 -13.65
N ASP A 240 10.68 14.49 -13.57
CA ASP A 240 10.47 15.40 -14.70
C ASP A 240 11.79 16.02 -15.22
N ARG A 241 12.84 16.12 -14.37
CA ARG A 241 14.20 16.54 -14.81
C ARG A 241 14.81 15.59 -15.84
N LEU A 242 14.37 14.33 -15.88
CA LEU A 242 14.78 13.36 -16.89
C LEU A 242 14.09 13.58 -18.24
N SER A 243 13.12 14.49 -18.30
CA SER A 243 12.34 14.88 -19.48
C SER A 243 11.66 13.71 -20.20
N PRO A 244 10.99 12.77 -19.52
CA PRO A 244 10.20 11.73 -20.17
C PRO A 244 8.97 12.36 -20.85
N LYS A 245 8.42 11.66 -21.85
CA LYS A 245 7.13 12.01 -22.45
C LYS A 245 5.99 11.90 -21.44
N LYS A 246 5.98 10.83 -20.66
CA LYS A 246 4.95 10.49 -19.68
C LYS A 246 5.56 9.85 -18.44
N ILE A 247 5.03 10.19 -17.27
CA ILE A 247 5.34 9.53 -15.99
C ILE A 247 4.08 8.79 -15.54
N VAL A 248 4.17 7.46 -15.42
CA VAL A 248 3.12 6.60 -14.89
C VAL A 248 3.55 6.14 -13.50
N VAL A 249 2.94 6.70 -12.46
CA VAL A 249 3.17 6.26 -11.07
C VAL A 249 2.16 5.18 -10.74
N VAL A 250 2.66 4.04 -10.28
CA VAL A 250 1.85 2.85 -9.97
C VAL A 250 1.89 2.58 -8.49
N SER A 251 0.74 2.59 -7.82
CA SER A 251 0.61 2.14 -6.42
C SER A 251 0.26 0.65 -6.39
N SER A 252 1.06 -0.17 -5.71
CA SER A 252 0.71 -1.58 -5.49
C SER A 252 -0.41 -1.78 -4.45
N ALA A 253 -0.81 -0.71 -3.75
CA ALA A 253 -2.00 -0.64 -2.91
C ALA A 253 -3.18 0.02 -3.62
N PRO A 254 -4.44 -0.33 -3.27
CA PRO A 254 -5.60 0.47 -3.60
C PRO A 254 -5.55 1.88 -2.99
N GLN A 255 -6.45 2.76 -3.41
CA GLN A 255 -6.57 4.11 -2.84
C GLN A 255 -6.86 4.05 -1.34
N ILE A 256 -6.01 4.65 -0.51
CA ILE A 256 -6.25 4.78 0.93
C ILE A 256 -7.25 5.91 1.13
N ARG A 257 -8.49 5.53 1.47
CA ARG A 257 -9.67 6.39 1.56
C ARG A 257 -10.08 6.70 2.99
N TYR A 258 -9.75 5.82 3.94
CA TYR A 258 -10.22 5.87 5.32
C TYR A 258 -9.07 5.81 6.31
N PRO A 259 -9.20 6.47 7.48
CA PRO A 259 -8.15 6.51 8.48
C PRO A 259 -7.95 5.15 9.15
N ASP A 260 -6.77 4.96 9.72
CA ASP A 260 -6.51 3.86 10.65
C ASP A 260 -7.05 4.17 12.05
N CYS A 261 -7.55 3.15 12.74
CA CYS A 261 -7.98 3.23 14.12
C CYS A 261 -7.29 2.16 15.01
N TYR A 262 -6.25 1.49 14.50
CA TYR A 262 -5.58 0.37 15.17
C TYR A 262 -4.08 0.64 15.42
N GLY A 263 -3.71 1.91 15.64
CA GLY A 263 -2.40 2.31 16.15
C GLY A 263 -1.38 2.81 15.13
N ILE A 264 -1.81 3.19 13.91
CA ILE A 264 -0.92 3.77 12.88
C ILE A 264 -1.28 5.24 12.63
N ASP A 265 -0.28 6.05 12.30
CA ASP A 265 -0.42 7.50 12.10
C ASP A 265 -1.06 7.84 10.74
N MET A 266 -2.32 7.45 10.55
CA MET A 266 -3.17 7.86 9.43
C MET A 266 -4.57 8.26 9.94
N ALA A 267 -4.61 9.00 11.05
CA ALA A 267 -5.86 9.34 11.74
C ALA A 267 -6.60 10.54 11.13
N ASN A 268 -5.94 11.34 10.29
CA ASN A 268 -6.50 12.57 9.74
C ASN A 268 -6.94 12.37 8.27
N LEU A 269 -8.23 12.57 7.99
CA LEU A 269 -8.81 12.43 6.65
C LEU A 269 -8.24 13.44 5.66
N GLU A 270 -8.03 14.69 6.05
CA GLU A 270 -7.47 15.72 5.18
C GLU A 270 -6.08 15.36 4.66
N GLY A 271 -5.31 14.61 5.45
CA GLY A 271 -4.03 14.08 5.04
C GLY A 271 -4.11 13.08 3.87
N LEU A 272 -5.24 12.42 3.64
CA LEU A 272 -5.41 11.41 2.61
C LEU A 272 -5.67 12.07 1.24
N VAL A 273 -4.82 11.78 0.25
CA VAL A 273 -4.96 12.36 -1.09
C VAL A 273 -6.26 11.93 -1.78
N ALA A 274 -6.73 10.70 -1.53
CA ALA A 274 -7.99 10.21 -2.08
C ALA A 274 -9.20 10.98 -1.50
N PHE A 275 -9.16 11.37 -0.22
CA PHE A 275 -10.20 12.20 0.39
C PHE A 275 -10.25 13.60 -0.23
N ARG A 276 -9.08 14.23 -0.38
CA ARG A 276 -8.98 15.54 -1.05
C ARG A 276 -9.47 15.48 -2.50
N ALA A 277 -9.17 14.40 -3.21
CA ALA A 277 -9.65 14.20 -4.58
C ALA A 277 -11.18 14.05 -4.63
N ALA A 278 -11.77 13.30 -3.70
CA ALA A 278 -13.23 13.16 -3.62
C ALA A 278 -13.91 14.51 -3.34
N LEU A 279 -13.38 15.32 -2.41
CA LEU A 279 -13.89 16.67 -2.15
C LEU A 279 -13.76 17.59 -3.37
N ALA A 280 -12.64 17.53 -4.10
CA ALA A 280 -12.46 18.29 -5.32
C ALA A 280 -13.48 17.89 -6.39
N LEU A 281 -13.74 16.60 -6.58
CA LEU A 281 -14.77 16.09 -7.48
C LEU A 281 -16.19 16.54 -7.07
N LEU A 282 -16.51 16.54 -5.78
CA LEU A 282 -17.80 17.08 -5.29
C LEU A 282 -17.94 18.55 -5.62
N LYS A 283 -16.87 19.33 -5.45
CA LYS A 283 -16.85 20.75 -5.81
C LYS A 283 -17.06 20.96 -7.30
N ASP A 284 -16.34 20.22 -8.14
CA ASP A 284 -16.45 20.30 -9.62
C ASP A 284 -17.86 19.97 -10.12
N GLN A 285 -18.56 19.06 -9.40
CA GLN A 285 -19.95 18.67 -9.71
C GLN A 285 -21.02 19.50 -9.00
N ASN A 286 -20.66 20.56 -8.27
CA ASN A 286 -21.56 21.36 -7.45
C ASN A 286 -22.36 20.54 -6.41
N LYS A 287 -21.75 19.51 -5.83
CA LYS A 287 -22.35 18.58 -4.85
C LYS A 287 -21.80 18.77 -3.43
N MET A 288 -21.29 19.94 -3.07
CA MET A 288 -20.72 20.19 -1.75
C MET A 288 -21.73 20.07 -0.60
N ASN A 289 -23.05 20.18 -0.88
CA ASN A 289 -24.11 19.90 0.09
C ASN A 289 -24.00 18.49 0.70
N LEU A 290 -23.48 17.51 -0.05
CA LEU A 290 -23.26 16.15 0.46
C LEU A 290 -22.31 16.13 1.67
N VAL A 291 -21.33 17.03 1.72
CA VAL A 291 -20.38 17.14 2.84
C VAL A 291 -21.13 17.56 4.12
N GLU A 292 -22.07 18.52 4.01
CA GLU A 292 -22.92 18.98 5.12
C GLU A 292 -23.89 17.87 5.58
N GLU A 293 -24.48 17.14 4.62
CA GLU A 293 -25.38 16.01 4.93
C GLU A 293 -24.65 14.90 5.67
N VAL A 294 -23.43 14.53 5.23
CA VAL A 294 -22.60 13.50 5.89
C VAL A 294 -22.18 13.98 7.29
N TYR A 295 -21.83 15.26 7.44
CA TYR A 295 -21.53 15.83 8.76
C TYR A 295 -22.73 15.71 9.71
N ALA A 296 -23.91 16.09 9.28
CA ALA A 296 -25.11 15.98 10.10
C ALA A 296 -25.41 14.52 10.50
N LYS A 297 -25.24 13.56 9.57
CA LYS A 297 -25.40 12.12 9.84
C LYS A 297 -24.35 11.61 10.83
N CYS A 298 -23.10 12.02 10.72
CA CYS A 298 -22.05 11.63 11.66
C CYS A 298 -22.33 12.20 13.06
N LYS A 299 -22.72 13.47 13.17
CA LYS A 299 -23.09 14.13 14.44
C LYS A 299 -24.29 13.46 15.11
N ALA A 300 -25.29 13.06 14.37
CA ALA A 300 -26.48 12.39 14.92
C ALA A 300 -26.16 11.05 15.60
N GLN A 301 -24.98 10.46 15.34
CA GLN A 301 -24.56 9.18 15.90
C GLN A 301 -23.63 9.30 17.12
N GLU A 302 -23.25 10.51 17.57
CA GLU A 302 -22.27 10.69 18.66
C GLU A 302 -22.65 9.92 19.95
N ASN A 303 -23.94 9.84 20.25
CA ASN A 303 -24.45 9.22 21.49
C ASN A 303 -24.98 7.78 21.29
N LEU A 304 -24.85 7.20 20.09
CA LEU A 304 -25.24 5.83 19.85
C LEU A 304 -24.19 4.87 20.45
N SER A 305 -24.59 3.62 20.72
CA SER A 305 -23.64 2.57 21.06
C SER A 305 -22.81 2.17 19.83
N ASP A 306 -21.58 1.68 20.04
CA ASP A 306 -20.63 1.43 18.92
C ASP A 306 -21.20 0.51 17.84
N HIS A 307 -21.96 -0.52 18.21
CA HIS A 307 -22.58 -1.46 17.28
C HIS A 307 -23.72 -0.86 16.42
N GLU A 308 -24.25 0.31 16.78
CA GLU A 308 -25.29 1.02 16.02
C GLU A 308 -24.69 2.04 15.05
N VAL A 309 -23.40 2.41 15.26
CA VAL A 309 -22.73 3.43 14.47
C VAL A 309 -22.40 2.91 13.07
N LYS A 310 -22.82 3.67 12.04
CA LYS A 310 -22.54 3.39 10.62
C LYS A 310 -21.49 4.36 10.09
N ASN A 311 -20.62 3.87 9.22
CA ASN A 311 -19.66 4.69 8.51
C ASN A 311 -20.34 5.51 7.39
N PHE A 312 -20.73 6.74 7.67
CA PHE A 312 -21.32 7.64 6.68
C PHE A 312 -20.29 8.31 5.78
N VAL A 313 -19.01 8.29 6.13
CA VAL A 313 -17.95 8.85 5.28
C VAL A 313 -17.84 8.12 3.93
N LYS A 314 -18.36 6.91 3.83
CA LYS A 314 -18.49 6.19 2.54
C LYS A 314 -19.30 6.98 1.51
N GLU A 315 -20.28 7.76 1.93
CA GLU A 315 -21.13 8.55 1.03
C GLU A 315 -20.34 9.63 0.29
N ILE A 316 -19.21 10.13 0.82
CA ILE A 316 -18.32 11.07 0.15
C ILE A 316 -17.74 10.49 -1.15
N TYR A 317 -17.48 9.19 -1.16
CA TYR A 317 -16.91 8.49 -2.32
C TYR A 317 -17.96 7.86 -3.24
N ALA A 318 -19.19 7.65 -2.75
CA ALA A 318 -20.24 6.94 -3.45
C ALA A 318 -20.59 7.49 -4.84
N PRO A 319 -20.53 8.82 -5.11
CA PRO A 319 -20.80 9.37 -6.43
C PRO A 319 -19.75 9.07 -7.51
N PHE A 320 -18.59 8.50 -7.14
CA PHE A 320 -17.42 8.41 -8.00
C PHE A 320 -16.92 6.98 -8.17
N THR A 321 -16.44 6.67 -9.38
CA THR A 321 -15.69 5.43 -9.61
C THR A 321 -14.24 5.57 -9.10
N PRO A 322 -13.54 4.45 -8.82
CA PRO A 322 -12.12 4.47 -8.47
C PRO A 322 -11.26 5.20 -9.52
N GLU A 323 -11.58 5.04 -10.80
CA GLU A 323 -10.87 5.66 -11.92
C GLU A 323 -11.04 7.19 -11.91
N GLN A 324 -12.24 7.70 -11.60
CA GLN A 324 -12.48 9.14 -11.47
C GLN A 324 -11.68 9.73 -10.31
N VAL A 325 -11.62 9.03 -9.18
CA VAL A 325 -10.79 9.46 -8.03
C VAL A 325 -9.30 9.42 -8.40
N SER A 326 -8.82 8.37 -9.09
CA SER A 326 -7.42 8.28 -9.56
C SER A 326 -7.05 9.41 -10.52
N ALA A 327 -7.94 9.73 -11.47
CA ALA A 327 -7.73 10.83 -12.41
C ALA A 327 -7.63 12.18 -11.68
N LYS A 328 -8.50 12.42 -10.69
CA LYS A 328 -8.45 13.64 -9.87
C LYS A 328 -7.20 13.69 -8.99
N ILE A 329 -6.73 12.55 -8.46
CA ILE A 329 -5.45 12.47 -7.75
C ILE A 329 -4.29 12.85 -8.69
N SER A 330 -4.29 12.34 -9.92
CA SER A 330 -3.28 12.70 -10.93
C SER A 330 -3.25 14.20 -11.19
N GLU A 331 -4.42 14.83 -11.36
CA GLU A 331 -4.57 16.29 -11.52
C GLU A 331 -4.03 17.07 -10.31
N LEU A 332 -4.41 16.67 -9.09
CA LEU A 332 -4.00 17.35 -7.84
C LEU A 332 -2.49 17.23 -7.57
N LEU A 333 -1.88 16.14 -7.98
CA LEU A 333 -0.45 15.89 -7.77
C LEU A 333 0.42 16.40 -8.91
N SER A 334 -0.13 16.59 -10.10
CA SER A 334 0.56 17.27 -11.21
C SER A 334 0.72 18.75 -10.85
N ALA A 335 1.95 19.17 -10.61
CA ALA A 335 2.24 20.58 -10.41
C ALA A 335 2.30 21.30 -11.77
N THR A 336 1.96 22.58 -11.82
CA THR A 336 2.07 23.42 -13.03
C THR A 336 3.48 23.50 -13.63
N GLU A 337 4.47 23.10 -12.84
CA GLU A 337 5.90 23.09 -13.20
C GLU A 337 6.37 21.78 -13.85
N ILE A 338 5.50 20.74 -13.94
CA ILE A 338 5.86 19.44 -14.52
C ILE A 338 5.48 19.45 -16.01
N ASN A 339 6.44 19.12 -16.88
CA ASN A 339 6.27 19.12 -18.33
C ASN A 339 5.72 17.78 -18.85
N ALA A 340 6.08 16.68 -18.20
CA ALA A 340 5.60 15.35 -18.57
C ALA A 340 4.10 15.17 -18.25
N GLU A 341 3.41 14.39 -19.07
CA GLU A 341 2.06 13.89 -18.72
C GLU A 341 2.17 12.97 -17.50
N VAL A 342 1.43 13.26 -16.43
CA VAL A 342 1.44 12.44 -15.20
C VAL A 342 0.15 11.63 -15.09
N VAL A 343 0.29 10.33 -14.93
CA VAL A 343 -0.82 9.40 -14.65
C VAL A 343 -0.51 8.62 -13.38
N ILE A 344 -1.50 8.48 -12.50
CA ILE A 344 -1.37 7.69 -11.28
C ILE A 344 -2.38 6.55 -11.31
N ILE A 345 -1.86 5.32 -11.17
CA ILE A 345 -2.61 4.07 -11.21
C ILE A 345 -2.59 3.45 -9.81
N PHE A 346 -3.73 2.98 -9.35
CA PHE A 346 -3.85 2.26 -8.10
C PHE A 346 -4.26 0.80 -8.35
N GLN A 347 -3.81 -0.08 -7.47
CA GLN A 347 -4.30 -1.46 -7.42
C GLN A 347 -5.81 -1.49 -7.19
N THR A 348 -6.48 -2.55 -7.63
CA THR A 348 -7.88 -2.79 -7.30
C THR A 348 -8.02 -3.63 -6.03
N ILE A 349 -9.18 -3.52 -5.35
CA ILE A 349 -9.48 -4.32 -4.16
C ILE A 349 -9.57 -5.81 -4.53
N GLU A 350 -10.14 -6.13 -5.69
CA GLU A 350 -10.25 -7.49 -6.21
C GLU A 350 -8.87 -8.14 -6.42
N ASN A 351 -7.93 -7.39 -6.96
CA ASN A 351 -6.57 -7.86 -7.15
C ASN A 351 -5.82 -7.99 -5.82
N LEU A 352 -6.06 -7.08 -4.88
CA LEU A 352 -5.53 -7.18 -3.52
C LEU A 352 -5.99 -8.49 -2.85
N HIS A 353 -7.28 -8.81 -2.93
CA HIS A 353 -7.83 -10.04 -2.35
C HIS A 353 -7.29 -11.30 -3.07
N LYS A 354 -7.04 -11.24 -4.38
CA LYS A 354 -6.38 -12.34 -5.12
C LYS A 354 -4.93 -12.53 -4.69
N ALA A 355 -4.21 -11.44 -4.43
CA ALA A 355 -2.81 -11.49 -4.02
C ALA A 355 -2.66 -11.92 -2.56
N CYS A 356 -3.55 -11.46 -1.67
CA CYS A 356 -3.49 -11.63 -0.22
C CYS A 356 -4.77 -12.30 0.34
N PRO A 357 -5.11 -13.55 -0.05
CA PRO A 357 -6.41 -14.15 0.24
C PRO A 357 -6.66 -14.44 1.73
N GLN A 358 -5.61 -14.46 2.55
CA GLN A 358 -5.70 -14.68 3.99
C GLN A 358 -5.82 -13.36 4.80
N ASN A 359 -5.63 -12.20 4.13
CA ASN A 359 -5.62 -10.90 4.77
C ASN A 359 -6.68 -9.98 4.13
N LEU A 360 -7.95 -10.25 4.41
CA LEU A 360 -9.11 -9.56 3.86
C LEU A 360 -9.56 -8.33 4.70
N GLY A 361 -8.79 -7.94 5.69
CA GLY A 361 -8.99 -6.69 6.44
C GLY A 361 -8.52 -5.49 5.63
N ASP A 362 -9.43 -4.88 4.89
CA ASP A 362 -9.19 -3.87 3.85
C ASP A 362 -9.82 -2.51 4.16
N TRP A 363 -10.11 -2.21 5.43
CA TRP A 363 -10.82 -1.01 5.89
C TRP A 363 -10.20 0.32 5.42
N TYR A 364 -8.89 0.37 5.17
CA TYR A 364 -8.22 1.56 4.61
C TYR A 364 -8.78 1.96 3.25
N PHE A 365 -9.26 0.97 2.48
CA PHE A 365 -9.71 1.11 1.10
C PHE A 365 -11.24 1.12 0.99
N THR A 366 -11.91 0.28 1.79
CA THR A 366 -13.37 0.04 1.74
C THR A 366 -14.14 0.79 2.82
N GLY A 367 -13.50 1.12 3.96
CA GLY A 367 -14.16 1.63 5.15
C GLY A 367 -14.96 0.56 5.92
N ASP A 368 -14.70 -0.75 5.65
CA ASP A 368 -15.32 -1.89 6.34
C ASP A 368 -14.49 -2.30 7.55
N TYR A 369 -14.62 -1.54 8.63
CA TYR A 369 -13.83 -1.76 9.83
C TYR A 369 -14.16 -3.09 10.51
N PRO A 370 -13.15 -3.81 11.04
CA PRO A 370 -13.35 -5.12 11.70
C PRO A 370 -13.96 -5.02 13.10
N THR A 371 -14.07 -3.83 13.66
CA THR A 371 -14.65 -3.56 14.99
C THR A 371 -15.63 -2.40 14.92
N ASP A 372 -16.64 -2.43 15.76
CA ASP A 372 -17.67 -1.40 15.84
C ASP A 372 -17.07 0.00 16.12
N GLY A 373 -16.06 0.07 16.99
CA GLY A 373 -15.34 1.32 17.29
C GLY A 373 -14.67 1.97 16.07
N GLY A 374 -14.34 1.20 15.02
CA GLY A 374 -13.78 1.74 13.78
C GLY A 374 -14.70 2.71 13.05
N ASN A 375 -16.01 2.42 13.02
CA ASN A 375 -17.01 3.32 12.43
C ASN A 375 -17.10 4.64 13.21
N ARG A 376 -17.02 4.58 14.54
CA ARG A 376 -17.00 5.78 15.38
C ARG A 376 -15.78 6.64 15.09
N VAL A 377 -14.60 6.02 15.00
CA VAL A 377 -13.34 6.75 14.74
C VAL A 377 -13.37 7.44 13.38
N VAL A 378 -13.84 6.80 12.32
CA VAL A 378 -13.90 7.44 11.00
C VAL A 378 -14.91 8.58 10.95
N ASN A 379 -16.07 8.43 11.59
CA ASN A 379 -17.05 9.52 11.69
C ASN A 379 -16.48 10.70 12.50
N GLN A 380 -15.79 10.42 13.62
CA GLN A 380 -15.16 11.47 14.41
C GLN A 380 -14.03 12.17 13.64
N ALA A 381 -13.23 11.43 12.86
CA ALA A 381 -12.22 12.02 11.98
C ALA A 381 -12.85 12.96 10.94
N PHE A 382 -14.04 12.62 10.42
CA PHE A 382 -14.77 13.48 9.50
C PHE A 382 -15.37 14.71 10.19
N ILE A 383 -15.91 14.56 11.40
CA ILE A 383 -16.38 15.69 12.23
C ILE A 383 -15.23 16.65 12.51
N ASN A 384 -14.07 16.15 12.94
CA ASN A 384 -12.89 16.95 13.21
C ASN A 384 -12.43 17.73 11.96
N PHE A 385 -12.43 17.06 10.79
CA PHE A 385 -12.15 17.71 9.52
C PHE A 385 -13.13 18.85 9.22
N TYR A 386 -14.43 18.59 9.31
CA TYR A 386 -15.47 19.59 9.01
C TYR A 386 -15.43 20.81 9.95
N GLU A 387 -15.15 20.58 11.23
CA GLU A 387 -15.03 21.59 12.27
C GLU A 387 -13.65 22.29 12.29
N GLY A 388 -12.71 21.91 11.41
CA GLY A 388 -11.35 22.47 11.35
C GLY A 388 -10.47 22.12 12.56
N LYS A 389 -10.77 21.02 13.26
CA LYS A 389 -10.01 20.55 14.43
C LYS A 389 -8.84 19.66 14.00
N ASN A 390 -7.62 20.03 14.40
CA ASN A 390 -6.43 19.19 14.17
C ASN A 390 -6.17 18.24 15.34
N GLU A 391 -7.15 17.38 15.62
CA GLU A 391 -7.10 16.42 16.73
C GLU A 391 -7.23 15.00 16.20
N ARG A 392 -6.63 14.03 16.91
CA ARG A 392 -6.86 12.63 16.62
C ARG A 392 -8.30 12.24 16.98
N ALA A 393 -8.89 11.34 16.20
CA ALA A 393 -10.27 10.88 16.43
C ALA A 393 -10.38 9.79 17.53
N TYR A 394 -9.26 9.41 18.16
CA TYR A 394 -9.15 8.42 19.23
C TYR A 394 -8.05 8.77 20.22
#